data_bef837a2b7cbe4b847cb61468c1c2a43
#
_entry.id   bef837a2b7cbe4b847cb61468c1c2a43
#
_cell.length_a   1.000
_cell.length_b   1.000
_cell.length_c   1.000
_cell.angle_alpha   90.00
_cell.angle_beta   90.00
_cell.angle_gamma   90.00
#
_symmetry.space_group_name_H-M   'P 1'
#
loop_
_entity.id
_entity.type
_entity.pdbx_description
1 polymer ?
#
loop_
_entity_poly.entity_id
_entity_poly.type
_entity_poly.pdbx_seq_one_letter_code
_entity_poly.pdbx_strand_id
1 'polypeptide(L)'
;MPKASSRLLPNTNRNSMETQEGYMETSKITALIPIMNGPAKGCMVVYEDGRRCRRFCSVERYMNTLAAFMGNDNRACRKLFDRKRGTGILLNDGSIFVQIRMTDRVPTLGYVRLDAIRGFYTGDSGKCVLRLAGKEELETRWKLETVDKHIRMVQKTLEGRELPEL
;
A
#
# COMPACT_ATOMS: atom_id res chain seq x y z
N MET A 1 43.28 1.76 -5.74
CA MET A 1 42.62 0.82 -5.90
C MET A 1 41.55 0.29 -4.95
N PRO A 2 41.81 0.09 -3.64
CA PRO A 2 40.71 -0.34 -2.78
C PRO A 2 39.51 0.60 -2.79
N LYS A 3 39.74 1.84 -3.19
CA LYS A 3 38.69 2.87 -3.23
C LYS A 3 37.54 2.56 -4.18
N ALA A 4 37.82 1.96 -5.34
CA ALA A 4 36.79 1.65 -6.31
C ALA A 4 35.89 0.51 -5.82
N SER A 5 36.48 -0.51 -5.23
CA SER A 5 35.74 -1.65 -4.69
C SER A 5 34.88 -1.22 -3.51
N SER A 6 35.39 -0.37 -2.63
CA SER A 6 34.64 0.08 -1.47
C SER A 6 33.49 1.02 -1.82
N ARG A 7 33.51 1.65 -2.98
CA ARG A 7 32.39 2.48 -3.45
C ARG A 7 31.24 1.65 -3.96
N LEU A 8 31.53 0.55 -4.65
CA LEU A 8 30.49 -0.30 -5.21
C LEU A 8 29.76 -1.11 -4.14
N LEU A 9 30.52 -1.68 -3.21
CA LEU A 9 29.96 -2.50 -2.15
C LEU A 9 28.99 -1.75 -1.22
N PRO A 10 29.33 -0.54 -0.73
CA PRO A 10 28.38 0.19 0.12
C PRO A 10 27.08 0.56 -0.59
N ASN A 11 27.14 0.89 -1.87
CA ASN A 11 25.94 1.23 -2.61
C ASN A 11 25.02 0.01 -2.78
N THR A 12 25.58 -1.15 -3.07
CA THR A 12 24.83 -2.38 -3.18
C THR A 12 24.21 -2.74 -1.83
N ASN A 13 24.96 -2.60 -0.77
CA ASN A 13 24.48 -2.88 0.58
C ASN A 13 23.38 -1.90 0.99
N ARG A 14 23.50 -0.64 0.64
CA ARG A 14 22.45 0.34 0.91
C ARG A 14 21.13 -0.05 0.28
N ASN A 15 21.16 -0.42 -0.99
CA ASN A 15 19.95 -0.81 -1.69
C ASN A 15 19.31 -2.04 -1.05
N SER A 16 20.14 -3.00 -0.66
CA SER A 16 19.67 -4.19 0.04
C SER A 16 19.08 -3.84 1.40
N MET A 17 19.73 -2.96 2.15
CA MET A 17 19.25 -2.53 3.47
C MET A 17 17.94 -1.74 3.36
N GLU A 18 17.85 -0.83 2.40
CA GLU A 18 16.62 -0.08 2.18
C GLU A 18 15.46 -1.03 1.85
N THR A 19 15.70 -2.03 1.04
CA THR A 19 14.69 -3.03 0.70
C THR A 19 14.29 -3.82 1.93
N GLN A 20 15.25 -4.27 2.73
CA GLN A 20 14.98 -5.01 3.96
C GLN A 20 14.25 -4.17 4.99
N GLU A 21 14.67 -2.92 5.17
CA GLU A 21 14.00 -2.00 6.06
C GLU A 21 12.55 -1.76 5.62
N GLY A 22 12.33 -1.61 4.32
CA GLY A 22 11.00 -1.45 3.77
C GLY A 22 10.09 -2.62 4.10
N TYR A 23 10.59 -3.84 4.01
CA TYR A 23 9.82 -5.04 4.35
C TYR A 23 9.62 -5.19 5.86
N MET A 24 10.64 -4.94 6.64
CA MET A 24 10.55 -5.06 8.09
C MET A 24 9.65 -3.99 8.70
N GLU A 25 9.53 -2.84 8.03
CA GLU A 25 8.72 -1.73 8.49
C GLU A 25 7.33 -1.68 7.83
N THR A 26 6.86 -2.77 7.27
CA THR A 26 5.54 -2.81 6.61
C THR A 26 4.42 -2.31 7.51
N SER A 27 4.49 -2.59 8.81
CA SER A 27 3.51 -2.10 9.78
C SER A 27 3.49 -0.58 9.90
N LYS A 28 4.53 0.09 9.42
CA LYS A 28 4.63 1.55 9.42
C LYS A 28 4.22 2.18 8.08
N ILE A 29 4.02 1.37 7.07
CA ILE A 29 3.54 1.85 5.77
C ILE A 29 2.06 2.17 5.90
N THR A 30 1.68 3.41 5.56
CA THR A 30 0.28 3.83 5.59
C THR A 30 -0.36 3.75 4.22
N ALA A 31 0.39 4.01 3.15
CA ALA A 31 -0.17 4.02 1.81
C ALA A 31 0.88 3.73 0.74
N LEU A 32 0.41 3.16 -0.36
CA LEU A 32 1.16 2.98 -1.60
C LEU A 32 0.42 3.74 -2.68
N ILE A 33 1.03 4.81 -3.19
CA ILE A 33 0.38 5.72 -4.14
C ILE A 33 0.99 5.54 -5.52
N PRO A 34 0.17 5.32 -6.57
CA PRO A 34 0.70 5.23 -7.92
C PRO A 34 1.20 6.59 -8.39
N ILE A 35 2.39 6.61 -8.96
CA ILE A 35 3.00 7.81 -9.53
C ILE A 35 3.61 7.48 -10.88
N MET A 36 3.93 8.51 -11.65
CA MET A 36 4.64 8.36 -12.91
C MET A 36 6.06 8.88 -12.78
N ASN A 37 7.02 8.11 -13.29
CA ASN A 37 8.40 8.51 -13.43
C ASN A 37 8.68 8.70 -14.93
N GLY A 38 8.36 9.89 -15.47
CA GLY A 38 8.33 10.08 -16.90
C GLY A 38 7.32 9.12 -17.53
N PRO A 39 7.70 8.28 -18.51
CA PRO A 39 6.77 7.30 -19.09
C PRO A 39 6.61 6.04 -18.24
N ALA A 40 7.42 5.85 -17.21
CA ALA A 40 7.42 4.64 -16.40
C ALA A 40 6.47 4.75 -15.21
N LYS A 41 5.91 3.61 -14.81
CA LYS A 41 5.08 3.50 -13.60
C LYS A 41 5.96 3.50 -12.37
N GLY A 42 5.50 4.15 -11.31
CA GLY A 42 6.20 4.20 -10.04
C GLY A 42 5.26 4.04 -8.86
N CYS A 43 5.84 3.98 -7.69
CA CYS A 43 5.12 3.86 -6.44
C CYS A 43 5.71 4.82 -5.41
N MET A 44 4.85 5.59 -4.77
CA MET A 44 5.22 6.38 -3.60
C MET A 44 4.81 5.62 -2.35
N VAL A 45 5.77 5.23 -1.53
CA VAL A 45 5.52 4.57 -0.24
C VAL A 45 5.45 5.64 0.82
N VAL A 46 4.34 5.70 1.54
CA VAL A 46 4.12 6.66 2.62
C VAL A 46 4.17 5.94 3.96
N TYR A 47 4.94 6.47 4.91
CA TYR A 47 5.12 5.90 6.23
C TYR A 47 4.42 6.73 7.30
N GLU A 48 4.16 6.13 8.46
CA GLU A 48 3.50 6.80 9.60
C GLU A 48 4.25 8.04 10.09
N ASP A 49 5.56 8.04 9.99
CA ASP A 49 6.40 9.16 10.42
C ASP A 49 6.44 10.31 9.41
N GLY A 50 5.67 10.21 8.32
CA GLY A 50 5.64 11.23 7.27
C GLY A 50 6.67 11.02 6.18
N ARG A 51 7.60 10.07 6.33
CA ARG A 51 8.55 9.77 5.25
C ARG A 51 7.82 9.29 4.02
N ARG A 52 8.37 9.66 2.87
CA ARG A 52 7.89 9.19 1.58
C ARG A 52 9.07 8.66 0.79
N CYS A 53 8.92 7.45 0.27
CA CYS A 53 9.96 6.82 -0.54
C CYS A 53 9.43 6.53 -1.92
N ARG A 54 10.12 7.05 -2.94
CA ARG A 54 9.78 6.75 -4.33
C ARG A 54 10.42 5.42 -4.72
N ARG A 55 9.62 4.53 -5.30
CA ARG A 55 10.09 3.26 -5.84
C ARG A 55 9.86 3.25 -7.35
N PHE A 56 10.80 2.64 -8.08
CA PHE A 56 10.77 2.60 -9.55
C PHE A 56 10.10 1.34 -10.07
N CYS A 57 9.01 0.97 -9.44
CA CYS A 57 8.16 -0.14 -9.86
C CYS A 57 6.71 0.27 -9.63
N SER A 58 5.78 -0.45 -10.27
CA SER A 58 4.36 -0.17 -10.06
C SER A 58 3.93 -0.51 -8.63
N VAL A 59 2.83 0.08 -8.18
CA VAL A 59 2.22 -0.24 -6.88
C VAL A 59 1.96 -1.74 -6.77
N GLU A 60 1.44 -2.32 -7.84
CA GLU A 60 1.12 -3.75 -7.88
C GLU A 60 2.37 -4.61 -7.69
N ARG A 61 3.43 -4.27 -8.39
CA ARG A 61 4.70 -5.00 -8.28
C ARG A 61 5.30 -4.86 -6.88
N TYR A 62 5.22 -3.66 -6.31
CA TYR A 62 5.73 -3.43 -4.96
C TYR A 62 4.96 -4.27 -3.94
N MET A 63 3.63 -4.29 -4.05
CA MET A 63 2.80 -5.10 -3.17
C MET A 63 3.09 -6.60 -3.33
N ASN A 64 3.27 -7.06 -4.56
CA ASN A 64 3.62 -8.46 -4.81
C ASN A 64 4.97 -8.81 -4.17
N THR A 65 5.94 -7.91 -4.24
CA THR A 65 7.25 -8.10 -3.64
C THR A 65 7.16 -8.15 -2.11
N LEU A 66 6.38 -7.26 -1.50
CA LEU A 66 6.14 -7.30 -0.06
C LEU A 66 5.50 -8.62 0.36
N ALA A 67 4.47 -9.04 -0.36
CA ALA A 67 3.78 -10.30 -0.06
C ALA A 67 4.72 -11.49 -0.19
N ALA A 68 5.50 -11.55 -1.25
CA ALA A 68 6.46 -12.64 -1.46
C ALA A 68 7.54 -12.66 -0.37
N PHE A 69 8.03 -11.51 0.05
CA PHE A 69 9.02 -11.40 1.11
C PHE A 69 8.48 -11.99 2.42
N MET A 70 7.20 -11.82 2.69
CA MET A 70 6.55 -12.35 3.89
C MET A 70 6.09 -13.79 3.75
N GLY A 71 6.37 -14.43 2.61
CA GLY A 71 5.92 -15.80 2.35
C GLY A 71 4.46 -15.91 1.95
N ASN A 72 3.81 -14.81 1.58
CA ASN A 72 2.43 -14.81 1.12
C ASN A 72 2.34 -15.17 -0.36
N ASP A 73 1.26 -15.88 -0.71
CA ASP A 73 0.79 -15.92 -2.08
C ASP A 73 -0.22 -14.78 -2.26
N ASN A 74 0.20 -13.76 -2.99
CA ASN A 74 -0.63 -12.58 -3.20
C ASN A 74 -1.97 -12.91 -3.89
N ARG A 75 -1.99 -13.92 -4.75
CA ARG A 75 -3.22 -14.35 -5.41
C ARG A 75 -4.20 -14.93 -4.40
N ALA A 76 -3.71 -15.76 -3.49
CA ALA A 76 -4.54 -16.33 -2.44
C ALA A 76 -5.09 -15.24 -1.53
N CYS A 77 -4.26 -14.28 -1.15
CA CYS A 77 -4.67 -13.16 -0.33
C CYS A 77 -5.78 -12.34 -0.99
N ARG A 78 -5.66 -12.08 -2.28
CA ARG A 78 -6.69 -11.34 -3.02
C ARG A 78 -8.02 -12.07 -3.08
N LYS A 79 -8.01 -13.37 -3.22
CA LYS A 79 -9.23 -14.17 -3.26
C LYS A 79 -10.05 -14.07 -1.99
N LEU A 80 -9.43 -13.70 -0.89
CA LEU A 80 -10.13 -13.53 0.38
C LEU A 80 -11.06 -12.31 0.38
N PHE A 81 -10.63 -11.24 -0.28
CA PHE A 81 -11.31 -9.96 -0.18
C PHE A 81 -12.23 -9.67 -1.33
N ASP A 82 -11.99 -10.28 -2.47
CA ASP A 82 -12.86 -10.10 -3.59
C ASP A 82 -12.84 -11.26 -4.53
N ARG A 83 -13.97 -11.49 -5.03
CA ARG A 83 -14.21 -12.51 -6.02
C ARG A 83 -14.16 -11.96 -7.43
N LYS A 84 -14.33 -10.65 -7.59
CA LYS A 84 -14.36 -9.98 -8.89
C LYS A 84 -13.41 -8.81 -8.99
N ARG A 85 -13.15 -8.13 -7.92
CA ARG A 85 -12.31 -6.92 -7.89
C ARG A 85 -11.51 -6.95 -6.61
N GLY A 86 -10.22 -7.12 -6.68
CA GLY A 86 -9.41 -7.11 -5.48
C GLY A 86 -9.64 -5.85 -4.67
N THR A 87 -10.36 -5.93 -3.57
CA THR A 87 -10.68 -4.80 -2.71
C THR A 87 -9.67 -4.63 -1.59
N GLY A 88 -8.89 -5.66 -1.31
CA GLY A 88 -7.88 -5.60 -0.25
C GLY A 88 -6.88 -6.73 -0.32
N ILE A 89 -5.86 -6.65 0.51
CA ILE A 89 -4.82 -7.66 0.67
C ILE A 89 -4.53 -7.82 2.15
N LEU A 90 -4.44 -9.07 2.60
CA LEU A 90 -3.99 -9.43 3.94
C LEU A 90 -2.59 -10.00 3.83
N LEU A 91 -1.63 -9.40 4.52
CA LEU A 91 -0.27 -9.89 4.59
C LEU A 91 -0.04 -10.77 5.81
N ASN A 92 1.02 -11.58 5.80
CA ASN A 92 1.30 -12.53 6.88
C ASN A 92 1.57 -11.89 8.23
N ASP A 93 2.00 -10.63 8.26
CA ASP A 93 2.20 -9.89 9.50
C ASP A 93 0.89 -9.35 10.09
N GLY A 94 -0.24 -9.63 9.46
CA GLY A 94 -1.54 -9.14 9.87
C GLY A 94 -1.94 -7.81 9.28
N SER A 95 -1.06 -7.16 8.52
CA SER A 95 -1.38 -5.89 7.86
C SER A 95 -2.43 -6.10 6.78
N ILE A 96 -3.41 -5.21 6.76
CA ILE A 96 -4.49 -5.24 5.77
C ILE A 96 -4.46 -3.95 4.98
N PHE A 97 -4.41 -4.07 3.66
CA PHE A 97 -4.42 -2.92 2.76
C PHE A 97 -5.69 -2.91 1.94
N VAL A 98 -6.33 -1.77 1.90
CA VAL A 98 -7.55 -1.53 1.10
C VAL A 98 -7.15 -0.89 -0.21
N GLN A 99 -7.69 -1.39 -1.32
CA GLN A 99 -7.43 -0.84 -2.63
C GLN A 99 -8.35 0.35 -2.89
N ILE A 100 -7.76 1.49 -3.27
CA ILE A 100 -8.48 2.74 -3.46
C ILE A 100 -7.99 3.44 -4.72
N ARG A 101 -8.91 4.02 -5.47
CA ARG A 101 -8.55 4.81 -6.64
C ARG A 101 -7.96 6.14 -6.22
N MET A 102 -6.73 6.40 -6.61
CA MET A 102 -5.96 7.57 -6.16
C MET A 102 -5.64 8.56 -7.27
N THR A 103 -5.65 8.12 -8.53
CA THR A 103 -5.37 8.99 -9.66
C THR A 103 -6.32 8.68 -10.81
N ASP A 104 -6.42 9.61 -11.77
CA ASP A 104 -7.21 9.42 -12.99
C ASP A 104 -6.37 8.83 -14.13
N ARG A 105 -5.05 8.73 -13.94
CA ARG A 105 -4.13 8.14 -14.91
C ARG A 105 -3.86 6.69 -14.56
N VAL A 106 -3.76 5.84 -15.57
CA VAL A 106 -3.46 4.42 -15.39
C VAL A 106 -1.99 4.24 -15.00
N PRO A 107 -1.67 3.49 -13.93
CA PRO A 107 -2.57 2.77 -13.03
C PRO A 107 -3.29 3.73 -12.06
N THR A 108 -4.55 3.47 -11.80
CA THR A 108 -5.40 4.35 -10.99
C THR A 108 -5.44 3.96 -9.52
N LEU A 109 -5.16 2.70 -9.22
CA LEU A 109 -5.38 2.13 -7.88
C LEU A 109 -4.10 2.11 -7.05
N GLY A 110 -4.24 2.49 -5.79
CA GLY A 110 -3.22 2.35 -4.77
C GLY A 110 -3.75 1.55 -3.60
N TYR A 111 -2.98 1.49 -2.53
CA TYR A 111 -3.36 0.76 -1.33
C TYR A 111 -3.19 1.64 -0.10
N VAL A 112 -4.12 1.51 0.85
CA VAL A 112 -4.03 2.19 2.14
C VAL A 112 -4.18 1.14 3.24
N ARG A 113 -3.29 1.17 4.23
CA ARG A 113 -3.40 0.24 5.35
C ARG A 113 -4.62 0.58 6.18
N LEU A 114 -5.46 -0.41 6.41
CA LEU A 114 -6.77 -0.22 7.05
C LEU A 114 -6.66 0.43 8.43
N ASP A 115 -5.76 -0.07 9.27
CA ASP A 115 -5.62 0.46 10.63
C ASP A 115 -4.90 1.81 10.70
N ALA A 116 -4.37 2.29 9.58
CA ALA A 116 -3.78 3.62 9.49
C ALA A 116 -4.82 4.70 9.16
N ILE A 117 -6.02 4.32 8.78
CA ILE A 117 -7.09 5.26 8.48
C ILE A 117 -7.68 5.79 9.78
N ARG A 118 -7.52 7.10 10.02
CA ARG A 118 -8.01 7.76 11.24
C ARG A 118 -9.36 8.43 11.05
N GLY A 119 -9.76 8.62 9.81
CA GLY A 119 -11.04 9.21 9.46
C GLY A 119 -11.03 9.59 7.99
N PHE A 120 -12.17 10.01 7.50
CA PHE A 120 -12.29 10.49 6.12
C PHE A 120 -13.44 11.48 6.00
N TYR A 121 -13.32 12.39 5.05
CA TYR A 121 -14.30 13.45 4.82
C TYR A 121 -14.34 13.83 3.35
N THR A 122 -15.37 14.53 2.95
CA THR A 122 -15.49 15.05 1.58
C THR A 122 -14.69 16.33 1.45
N GLY A 123 -13.71 16.33 0.56
CA GLY A 123 -12.87 17.50 0.29
C GLY A 123 -13.54 18.49 -0.63
N ASP A 124 -12.84 19.58 -0.92
CA ASP A 124 -13.35 20.69 -1.74
C ASP A 124 -13.68 20.26 -3.17
N SER A 125 -12.98 19.26 -3.69
CA SER A 125 -13.22 18.71 -5.03
C SER A 125 -14.44 17.80 -5.11
N GLY A 126 -15.09 17.50 -3.98
CA GLY A 126 -16.18 16.54 -3.90
C GLY A 126 -15.71 15.10 -3.74
N LYS A 127 -14.41 14.88 -3.71
CA LYS A 127 -13.82 13.56 -3.52
C LYS A 127 -13.48 13.31 -2.05
N CYS A 128 -13.44 12.05 -1.67
CA CYS A 128 -13.09 11.66 -0.31
C CYS A 128 -11.60 11.91 -0.03
N VAL A 129 -11.33 12.50 1.12
CA VAL A 129 -9.98 12.67 1.64
C VAL A 129 -9.83 11.77 2.86
N LEU A 130 -8.79 10.95 2.86
CA LEU A 130 -8.46 10.07 3.98
C LEU A 130 -7.49 10.78 4.92
N ARG A 131 -7.77 10.72 6.21
CA ARG A 131 -6.82 11.12 7.24
C ARG A 131 -6.10 9.88 7.70
N LEU A 132 -4.78 9.91 7.58
CA LEU A 132 -3.93 8.77 7.91
C LEU A 132 -3.15 9.02 9.19
N ALA A 133 -2.66 7.94 9.78
CA ALA A 133 -1.72 8.02 10.89
C ALA A 133 -0.52 8.89 10.48
N GLY A 134 -0.01 9.71 11.41
CA GLY A 134 1.08 10.63 11.11
C GLY A 134 0.61 11.96 10.53
N LYS A 135 -0.68 12.27 10.60
CA LYS A 135 -1.28 13.52 10.13
C LYS A 135 -1.25 13.73 8.62
N GLU A 136 -0.92 12.70 7.87
CA GLU A 136 -1.00 12.75 6.41
C GLU A 136 -2.45 12.73 5.96
N GLU A 137 -2.74 13.49 4.91
CA GLU A 137 -4.02 13.45 4.23
C GLU A 137 -3.83 12.97 2.80
N LEU A 138 -4.71 12.11 2.35
CA LEU A 138 -4.68 11.55 1.01
C LEU A 138 -6.00 11.79 0.30
N GLU A 139 -5.96 12.59 -0.75
CA GLU A 139 -7.13 12.79 -1.60
C GLU A 139 -7.30 11.59 -2.51
N THR A 140 -8.47 10.98 -2.46
CA THR A 140 -8.81 9.88 -3.37
C THR A 140 -9.57 10.41 -4.58
N ARG A 141 -9.80 9.54 -5.56
CA ARG A 141 -10.61 9.88 -6.74
C ARG A 141 -12.02 9.28 -6.65
N TRP A 142 -12.40 8.79 -5.50
CA TRP A 142 -13.74 8.27 -5.22
C TRP A 142 -14.51 9.21 -4.32
N LYS A 143 -15.83 9.12 -4.40
CA LYS A 143 -16.70 9.79 -3.44
C LYS A 143 -16.63 9.07 -2.09
N LEU A 144 -17.01 9.78 -1.04
CA LEU A 144 -16.96 9.26 0.33
C LEU A 144 -17.75 7.95 0.46
N GLU A 145 -18.92 7.87 -0.14
CA GLU A 145 -19.75 6.67 -0.07
C GLU A 145 -19.05 5.45 -0.68
N THR A 146 -18.30 5.65 -1.76
CA THR A 146 -17.57 4.59 -2.40
C THR A 146 -16.42 4.09 -1.52
N VAL A 147 -15.67 5.01 -0.92
CA VAL A 147 -14.57 4.67 -0.02
C VAL A 147 -15.11 3.91 1.20
N ASP A 148 -16.17 4.42 1.81
CA ASP A 148 -16.81 3.80 2.96
C ASP A 148 -17.28 2.38 2.63
N LYS A 149 -17.89 2.21 1.47
CA LYS A 149 -18.33 0.89 1.01
C LYS A 149 -17.17 -0.09 0.88
N HIS A 150 -16.06 0.32 0.30
CA HIS A 150 -14.89 -0.54 0.14
C HIS A 150 -14.28 -0.93 1.49
N ILE A 151 -14.18 0.02 2.41
CA ILE A 151 -13.67 -0.26 3.76
C ILE A 151 -14.57 -1.27 4.48
N ARG A 152 -15.88 -1.06 4.40
CA ARG A 152 -16.84 -1.98 5.03
C ARG A 152 -16.81 -3.38 4.41
N MET A 153 -16.61 -3.47 3.10
CA MET A 153 -16.48 -4.77 2.43
C MET A 153 -15.28 -5.55 2.94
N VAL A 154 -14.15 -4.88 3.10
CA VAL A 154 -12.95 -5.50 3.64
C VAL A 154 -13.19 -5.95 5.08
N GLN A 155 -13.75 -5.10 5.92
CA GLN A 155 -14.07 -5.42 7.32
C GLN A 155 -15.02 -6.63 7.42
N LYS A 156 -16.06 -6.64 6.61
CA LYS A 156 -17.02 -7.75 6.57
C LYS A 156 -16.37 -9.06 6.17
N THR A 157 -15.49 -9.02 5.19
CA THR A 157 -14.79 -10.22 4.74
C THR A 157 -13.93 -10.81 5.84
N LEU A 158 -13.26 -9.95 6.62
CA LEU A 158 -12.47 -10.37 7.76
C LEU A 158 -13.33 -11.02 8.84
N GLU A 159 -14.44 -10.41 9.19
CA GLU A 159 -15.38 -10.95 10.18
C GLU A 159 -15.91 -12.30 9.76
N GLY A 160 -16.36 -12.42 8.49
CA GLY A 160 -16.86 -13.66 7.94
C GLY A 160 -15.81 -14.76 7.88
N ARG A 161 -14.55 -14.41 7.79
CA ARG A 161 -13.46 -15.38 7.77
C ARG A 161 -13.13 -15.92 9.18
N GLU A 162 -13.26 -15.09 10.19
CA GLU A 162 -13.01 -15.49 11.56
C GLU A 162 -14.09 -16.43 12.08
N LEU A 163 -15.32 -16.24 11.62
CA LEU A 163 -16.47 -17.03 12.08
C LEU A 163 -16.35 -18.54 11.85
N PRO A 164 -15.88 -19.02 10.69
CA PRO A 164 -15.79 -20.48 10.46
C PRO A 164 -14.75 -21.18 11.31
N GLU A 165 -13.81 -20.49 11.87
CA GLU A 165 -12.75 -21.06 12.69
C GLU A 165 -13.18 -21.25 14.15
N LEU A 166 -14.29 -20.66 14.50
CA LEU A 166 -14.86 -20.78 15.82
C LEU A 166 -15.74 -22.02 15.95
#